data_807c1a60c078072fd758eb7d80ef03ec
#
_entry.id   807c1a60c078072fd758eb7d80ef03ec
#
_cell.length_a   1.000
_cell.length_b   1.000
_cell.length_c   1.000
_cell.angle_alpha   90.00
_cell.angle_beta   90.00
_cell.angle_gamma   90.00
#
_symmetry.space_group_name_H-M   'P 1'
#
loop_
_entity.id
_entity.type
_entity.pdbx_description
1 polymer ?
#
loop_
_entity_poly.entity_id
_entity_poly.type
_entity_poly.pdbx_seq_one_letter_code
_entity_poly.pdbx_strand_id
1 'polypeptide(L)'
;MKKVFINKIGRRQFLKTSLSGLALATLPGISFAQSNPDVVVIGAGAAGLSATAELIRRNISVLCIEGMNRIGGRCYTDISTFGVPADHGAHWL
;
A
#
# COMPACT_ATOMS: atom_id res chain seq x y z
N MET A 1 -14.19 14.74 0.89
CA MET A 1 -13.79 13.61 0.04
C MET A 1 -12.42 13.15 0.52
N LYS A 2 -12.36 12.03 1.23
CA LYS A 2 -11.11 11.54 1.81
C LYS A 2 -10.35 10.73 0.77
N LYS A 3 -9.11 11.11 0.48
CA LYS A 3 -8.29 10.49 -0.54
C LYS A 3 -7.55 9.28 0.07
N VAL A 4 -7.79 8.10 -0.47
CA VAL A 4 -6.98 6.93 -0.23
C VAL A 4 -5.85 6.95 -1.26
N PHE A 5 -4.61 7.04 -0.81
CA PHE A 5 -3.45 6.90 -1.68
C PHE A 5 -2.86 5.52 -1.47
N ILE A 6 -2.92 4.67 -2.49
CA ILE A 6 -2.13 3.45 -2.56
C ILE A 6 -0.87 3.81 -3.34
N ASN A 7 0.24 3.95 -2.64
CA ASN A 7 1.51 4.30 -3.27
C ASN A 7 2.37 3.03 -3.43
N LYS A 8 2.84 2.79 -4.65
CA LYS A 8 3.74 1.68 -4.97
C LYS A 8 5.18 2.13 -4.71
N ILE A 9 5.71 1.79 -3.55
CA ILE A 9 7.11 2.06 -3.21
C ILE A 9 7.85 0.72 -3.13
N GLY A 10 8.85 0.51 -3.99
CA GLY A 10 9.71 -0.67 -3.94
C GLY A 10 10.54 -0.71 -2.65
N ARG A 11 10.80 -1.93 -2.10
CA ARG A 11 11.58 -2.13 -0.86
C ARG A 11 12.91 -1.36 -0.85
N ARG A 12 13.62 -1.33 -1.98
CA ARG A 12 14.87 -0.57 -2.14
C ARG A 12 14.67 0.94 -2.07
N GLN A 13 13.55 1.43 -2.58
CA GLN A 13 13.22 2.84 -2.59
C GLN A 13 12.83 3.32 -1.19
N PHE A 14 12.08 2.50 -0.44
CA PHE A 14 11.73 2.77 0.95
C PHE A 14 12.97 2.89 1.85
N LEU A 15 13.94 1.96 1.73
CA LEU A 15 15.20 2.00 2.49
C LEU A 15 16.10 3.19 2.09
N LYS A 16 16.13 3.57 0.82
CA LYS A 16 16.91 4.74 0.35
C LYS A 16 16.30 6.06 0.80
N THR A 17 14.96 6.16 0.85
CA THR A 17 14.27 7.37 1.28
C THR A 17 14.37 7.60 2.78
N SER A 18 14.39 6.54 3.58
CA SER A 18 14.56 6.67 5.04
C SER A 18 15.98 7.09 5.45
N LEU A 19 17.00 6.77 4.65
CA LEU A 19 18.39 7.19 4.91
C LEU A 19 18.73 8.59 4.36
N SER A 20 17.97 9.07 3.38
CA SER A 20 18.22 10.35 2.68
C SER A 20 17.28 11.48 3.13
N GLY A 21 16.54 11.29 4.19
CA GLY A 21 15.50 12.22 4.66
C GLY A 21 15.99 13.63 5.03
N LEU A 22 17.30 13.89 5.04
CA LEU A 22 17.86 15.20 5.33
C LEU A 22 18.22 16.01 4.08
N ALA A 23 18.26 15.41 2.89
CA ALA A 23 18.73 16.08 1.67
C ALA A 23 17.62 16.48 0.69
N LEU A 24 16.37 16.07 0.91
CA LEU A 24 15.25 16.37 -0.02
C LEU A 24 14.46 17.65 0.30
N ALA A 25 14.84 18.37 1.35
CA ALA A 25 14.15 19.63 1.74
C ALA A 25 14.44 20.81 0.81
N THR A 26 15.28 20.64 -0.22
CA THR A 26 15.76 21.77 -1.04
C THR A 26 15.43 21.69 -2.54
N LEU A 27 14.59 20.76 -2.98
CA LEU A 27 14.15 20.73 -4.39
C LEU A 27 12.91 21.62 -4.57
N PRO A 28 13.02 22.77 -5.26
CA PRO A 28 11.88 23.60 -5.57
C PRO A 28 11.01 22.90 -6.61
N GLY A 29 9.77 22.59 -6.26
CA GLY A 29 8.76 22.08 -7.18
C GLY A 29 8.10 20.75 -6.82
N ILE A 30 8.55 20.07 -5.78
CA ILE A 30 7.81 18.92 -5.25
C ILE A 30 6.89 19.43 -4.14
N SER A 31 5.73 19.89 -4.50
CA SER A 31 4.61 20.04 -3.56
C SER A 31 4.16 18.66 -3.16
N PHE A 32 4.73 18.15 -2.06
CA PHE A 32 4.01 17.13 -1.29
C PHE A 32 2.75 17.82 -0.79
N ALA A 33 1.62 17.55 -1.41
CA ALA A 33 0.34 17.87 -0.80
C ALA A 33 0.34 17.08 0.52
N GLN A 34 0.70 17.75 1.58
CA GLN A 34 0.87 17.22 2.92
C GLN A 34 -0.52 16.96 3.51
N SER A 35 -1.17 15.94 3.02
CA SER A 35 -2.17 15.25 3.83
C SER A 35 -1.40 14.28 4.71
N ASN A 36 -0.95 14.76 5.88
CA ASN A 36 -0.43 13.84 6.88
C ASN A 36 -1.54 12.86 7.23
N PRO A 37 -1.40 11.57 6.92
CA PRO A 37 -2.38 10.59 7.33
C PRO A 37 -2.26 10.41 8.85
N ASP A 38 -3.41 10.23 9.52
CA ASP A 38 -3.44 9.91 10.95
C ASP A 38 -2.86 8.51 11.20
N VAL A 39 -3.04 7.61 10.22
CA VAL A 39 -2.58 6.22 10.29
C VAL A 39 -1.94 5.80 8.97
N VAL A 40 -0.82 5.08 9.07
CA VAL A 40 -0.20 4.40 7.93
C VAL A 40 -0.35 2.89 8.11
N VAL A 41 -0.98 2.22 7.12
CA VAL A 41 -1.11 0.77 7.06
C VAL A 41 -0.06 0.23 6.09
N ILE A 42 0.78 -0.68 6.55
CA ILE A 42 1.83 -1.30 5.75
C ILE A 42 1.40 -2.69 5.32
N GLY A 43 1.22 -2.88 4.02
CA GLY A 43 0.76 -4.10 3.37
C GLY A 43 -0.72 -4.06 3.01
N ALA A 44 -1.03 -4.26 1.73
CA ALA A 44 -2.38 -4.33 1.19
C ALA A 44 -2.86 -5.77 0.98
N GLY A 45 -2.55 -6.65 1.92
CA GLY A 45 -3.15 -7.98 2.05
C GLY A 45 -4.55 -7.88 2.68
N ALA A 46 -5.20 -9.02 2.92
CA ALA A 46 -6.57 -9.07 3.48
C ALA A 46 -6.68 -8.28 4.79
N ALA A 47 -5.75 -8.46 5.72
CA ALA A 47 -5.75 -7.75 6.99
C ALA A 47 -5.55 -6.23 6.83
N GLY A 48 -4.57 -5.80 6.01
CA GLY A 48 -4.31 -4.39 5.78
C GLY A 48 -5.44 -3.68 5.07
N LEU A 49 -6.06 -4.34 4.08
CA LEU A 49 -7.24 -3.79 3.39
C LEU A 49 -8.44 -3.67 4.33
N SER A 50 -8.67 -4.68 5.18
CA SER A 50 -9.75 -4.63 6.19
C SER A 50 -9.52 -3.52 7.20
N ALA A 51 -8.30 -3.38 7.72
CA ALA A 51 -7.94 -2.29 8.62
C ALA A 51 -8.12 -0.92 7.96
N THR A 52 -7.67 -0.77 6.72
CA THR A 52 -7.83 0.47 5.94
C THR A 52 -9.30 0.82 5.74
N ALA A 53 -10.14 -0.17 5.37
CA ALA A 53 -11.57 0.04 5.18
C ALA A 53 -12.25 0.48 6.49
N GLU A 54 -11.89 -0.15 7.60
CA GLU A 54 -12.46 0.21 8.91
C GLU A 54 -12.03 1.62 9.36
N LEU A 55 -10.78 2.01 9.14
CA LEU A 55 -10.30 3.35 9.43
C LEU A 55 -11.04 4.42 8.61
N ILE A 56 -11.25 4.15 7.31
CA ILE A 56 -12.04 5.02 6.43
C ILE A 56 -13.48 5.15 6.94
N ARG A 57 -14.10 4.04 7.34
CA ARG A 57 -15.47 4.02 7.89
C ARG A 57 -15.58 4.87 9.14
N ARG A 58 -14.53 4.91 9.96
CA ARG A 58 -14.43 5.76 11.15
C ARG A 58 -14.02 7.21 10.87
N ASN A 59 -13.91 7.58 9.60
CA ASN A 59 -13.46 8.91 9.20
C ASN A 59 -12.03 9.27 9.60
N ILE A 60 -11.16 8.29 9.82
CA ILE A 60 -9.72 8.47 10.07
C ILE A 60 -8.99 8.57 8.73
N SER A 61 -8.07 9.53 8.62
CA SER A 61 -7.22 9.68 7.44
C SER A 61 -6.18 8.57 7.41
N VAL A 62 -6.16 7.78 6.35
CA VAL A 62 -5.30 6.60 6.26
C VAL A 62 -4.53 6.54 4.94
N LEU A 63 -3.25 6.16 5.04
CA LEU A 63 -2.41 5.81 3.91
C LEU A 63 -2.10 4.31 3.96
N CYS A 64 -2.45 3.58 2.91
CA CYS A 64 -2.07 2.17 2.77
C CYS A 64 -0.89 2.06 1.80
N ILE A 65 0.18 1.39 2.23
CA ILE A 65 1.42 1.20 1.46
C ILE A 65 1.57 -0.29 1.15
N GLU A 66 1.83 -0.62 -0.14
CA GLU A 66 2.07 -1.98 -0.60
C GLU A 66 3.44 -2.06 -1.30
N GLY A 67 4.23 -3.07 -0.96
CA GLY A 67 5.55 -3.30 -1.54
C GLY A 67 5.53 -4.12 -2.84
N MET A 68 4.42 -4.79 -3.14
CA MET A 68 4.23 -5.54 -4.38
C MET A 68 3.55 -4.67 -5.45
N ASN A 69 3.58 -5.13 -6.70
CA ASN A 69 2.85 -4.48 -7.80
C ASN A 69 1.35 -4.83 -7.84
N ARG A 70 0.84 -5.56 -6.84
CA ARG A 70 -0.55 -5.96 -6.70
C ARG A 70 -0.99 -5.90 -5.23
N ILE A 71 -2.28 -5.77 -5.02
CA ILE A 71 -2.94 -5.91 -3.72
C ILE A 71 -3.38 -7.36 -3.48
N GLY A 72 -3.85 -7.68 -2.28
CA GLY A 72 -4.39 -9.00 -1.92
C GLY A 72 -3.40 -9.88 -1.16
N GLY A 73 -2.08 -9.64 -1.26
CA GLY A 73 -1.07 -10.42 -0.56
C GLY A 73 -1.13 -11.90 -0.93
N ARG A 74 -1.42 -12.78 0.03
CA ARG A 74 -1.56 -14.23 -0.17
C ARG A 74 -2.87 -14.64 -0.84
N CYS A 75 -3.88 -13.77 -0.90
CA CYS A 75 -5.08 -14.00 -1.70
C CYS A 75 -4.75 -13.66 -3.15
N TYR A 76 -4.44 -14.67 -3.94
CA TYR A 76 -4.04 -14.52 -5.33
C TYR A 76 -4.50 -15.69 -6.18
N THR A 77 -5.22 -15.38 -7.24
CA THR A 77 -5.62 -16.35 -8.26
C THR A 77 -4.75 -16.15 -9.50
N ASP A 78 -4.05 -17.18 -9.94
CA ASP A 78 -3.27 -17.18 -11.18
C ASP A 78 -4.06 -17.87 -12.29
N ILE A 79 -4.09 -17.24 -13.46
CA ILE A 79 -4.70 -17.79 -14.67
C ILE A 79 -3.63 -18.12 -15.72
N SER A 80 -2.43 -17.55 -15.57
CA SER A 80 -1.39 -17.59 -16.58
C SER A 80 -0.65 -18.93 -16.64
N THR A 81 -0.47 -19.60 -15.51
CA THR A 81 0.35 -20.81 -15.42
C THR A 81 -0.35 -22.04 -16.00
N PHE A 82 -1.65 -22.20 -15.78
CA PHE A 82 -2.39 -23.40 -16.17
C PHE A 82 -3.51 -23.11 -17.19
N GLY A 83 -3.71 -21.87 -17.60
CA GLY A 83 -4.81 -21.46 -18.48
C GLY A 83 -6.20 -21.54 -17.84
N VAL A 84 -6.27 -21.91 -16.56
CA VAL A 84 -7.47 -21.94 -15.73
C VAL A 84 -7.19 -21.23 -14.40
N PRO A 85 -8.20 -20.64 -13.74
CA PRO A 85 -8.01 -20.01 -12.44
C PRO A 85 -7.48 -21.00 -11.41
N ALA A 86 -6.33 -20.69 -10.81
CA ALA A 86 -5.70 -21.48 -9.75
C ALA A 86 -5.38 -20.56 -8.56
N ASP A 87 -5.94 -20.84 -7.40
CA ASP A 87 -5.73 -20.06 -6.20
C ASP A 87 -4.44 -20.44 -5.50
N HIS A 88 -3.58 -19.45 -5.28
CA HIS A 88 -2.27 -19.58 -4.65
C HIS A 88 -2.29 -19.16 -3.19
N GLY A 89 -3.18 -19.61 -2.37
CA GLY A 89 -3.07 -19.20 -0.99
C GLY A 89 -4.25 -19.51 -0.09
N ALA A 90 -5.32 -18.77 -0.21
CA ALA A 90 -6.52 -18.98 0.61
C ALA A 90 -7.40 -20.07 -0.05
N HIS A 91 -7.05 -21.33 0.17
CA HIS A 91 -7.65 -22.43 -0.59
C HIS A 91 -8.78 -23.16 0.15
N TRP A 92 -8.85 -23.04 1.47
CA TRP A 92 -9.86 -23.70 2.28
C TRP A 92 -10.31 -22.80 3.45
N LEU A 93 -11.58 -22.61 3.54
CA LEU A 93 -12.29 -22.16 4.73
C LEU A 93 -13.22 -23.27 5.17
#